data_51f0327222f961978609c132de04a0c0
#
_entry.id   51f0327222f961978609c132de04a0c0
#
_cell.length_a   1.000
_cell.length_b   1.000
_cell.length_c   1.000
_cell.angle_alpha   90.00
_cell.angle_beta   90.00
_cell.angle_gamma   90.00
#
_symmetry.space_group_name_H-M   'P 1'
#
loop_
_entity.id
_entity.type
_entity.pdbx_description
1 polymer ?
#
loop_
_entity_poly.entity_id
_entity_poly.type
_entity_poly.pdbx_seq_one_letter_code
_entity_poly.pdbx_strand_id
1 'polypeptide(L)'
;IVFVMLWGMPMMTQGMEMSKAKSSLVLTLLAVFLVFVGPLHGKISSRAQHVRPWLSLGFVAAHALTWLIFFTFGTDSGLAAILVVSFVTALCTPTANYGFDIVRERMDRSVVATATGLGNMGGFTSGMLGAQLFGMVLDHSSDAPDYSMPDFTAAAAAVLAVWVVGMIGVVITHFLRRRAGEDGPSVTIVEVS
;
A
#
# COMPACT_ATOMS: atom_id res chain seq x y z
N ILE A 1 0.61 3.76 -2.60
CA ILE A 1 0.33 4.68 -3.73
C ILE A 1 0.62 6.15 -3.38
N VAL A 2 0.29 6.64 -2.18
CA VAL A 2 0.54 8.02 -1.74
C VAL A 2 2.01 8.40 -1.90
N PHE A 3 2.93 7.54 -1.47
CA PHE A 3 4.36 7.73 -1.66
C PHE A 3 4.74 7.97 -3.13
N VAL A 4 4.28 7.12 -4.04
CA VAL A 4 4.61 7.23 -5.47
C VAL A 4 4.03 8.50 -6.08
N MET A 5 2.85 8.94 -5.64
CA MET A 5 2.21 10.16 -6.12
C MET A 5 2.94 11.43 -5.67
N LEU A 6 3.51 11.43 -4.47
CA LEU A 6 4.21 12.60 -3.93
C LEU A 6 5.71 12.59 -4.29
N TRP A 7 6.38 11.47 -4.12
CA TRP A 7 7.84 11.36 -4.20
C TRP A 7 8.34 10.65 -5.46
N GLY A 8 7.44 10.00 -6.23
CA GLY A 8 7.85 9.26 -7.42
C GLY A 8 8.49 10.13 -8.50
N MET A 9 7.94 11.32 -8.77
CA MET A 9 8.52 12.24 -9.76
C MET A 9 9.88 12.78 -9.29
N PRO A 10 10.03 13.37 -8.08
CA PRO A 10 11.33 13.78 -7.54
C PRO A 10 12.37 12.66 -7.56
N MET A 11 12.02 11.48 -7.08
CA MET A 11 12.92 10.32 -7.06
C MET A 11 13.45 9.96 -8.44
N MET A 12 12.58 9.91 -9.45
CA MET A 12 12.99 9.58 -10.82
C MET A 12 13.80 10.70 -11.47
N THR A 13 13.45 11.97 -11.23
CA THR A 13 14.11 13.09 -11.91
C THR A 13 15.39 13.53 -11.24
N GLN A 14 15.47 13.50 -9.91
CA GLN A 14 16.65 13.93 -9.14
C GLN A 14 17.50 12.70 -8.78
N GLY A 15 16.93 11.70 -8.11
CA GLY A 15 17.66 10.53 -7.66
C GLY A 15 18.15 9.62 -8.78
N MET A 16 17.32 9.37 -9.81
CA MET A 16 17.67 8.52 -10.95
C MET A 16 18.10 9.29 -12.20
N GLU A 17 18.18 10.62 -12.14
CA GLU A 17 18.55 11.51 -13.25
C GLU A 17 17.75 11.28 -14.53
N MET A 18 16.52 10.81 -14.41
CA MET A 18 15.65 10.53 -15.54
C MET A 18 15.02 11.81 -16.09
N SER A 19 14.83 11.88 -17.40
CA SER A 19 14.09 13.01 -17.98
C SER A 19 12.63 13.05 -17.49
N LYS A 20 12.08 14.25 -17.35
CA LYS A 20 10.67 14.46 -16.95
C LYS A 20 9.69 13.67 -17.82
N ALA A 21 9.97 13.55 -19.11
CA ALA A 21 9.13 12.81 -20.05
C ALA A 21 9.10 11.29 -19.71
N LYS A 22 10.26 10.68 -19.43
CA LYS A 22 10.34 9.26 -19.02
C LYS A 22 9.66 9.04 -17.68
N SER A 23 9.89 9.92 -16.71
CA SER A 23 9.27 9.85 -15.38
C SER A 23 7.74 9.96 -15.45
N SER A 24 7.22 10.91 -16.25
CA SER A 24 5.78 11.04 -16.49
C SER A 24 5.19 9.79 -17.17
N LEU A 25 5.92 9.21 -18.12
CA LEU A 25 5.48 7.96 -18.77
C LEU A 25 5.34 6.81 -17.76
N VAL A 26 6.31 6.65 -16.85
CA VAL A 26 6.25 5.62 -15.79
C VAL A 26 5.00 5.81 -14.92
N LEU A 27 4.74 7.04 -14.45
CA LEU A 27 3.56 7.33 -13.63
C LEU A 27 2.25 7.14 -14.41
N THR A 28 2.23 7.49 -15.68
CA THR A 28 1.08 7.25 -16.55
C THR A 28 0.80 5.76 -16.72
N LEU A 29 1.83 4.95 -16.98
CA LEU A 29 1.70 3.50 -17.09
C LEU A 29 1.20 2.89 -15.78
N LEU A 30 1.72 3.33 -14.63
CA LEU A 30 1.23 2.91 -13.32
C LEU A 30 -0.28 3.19 -13.18
N ALA A 31 -0.73 4.38 -13.53
CA ALA A 31 -2.14 4.76 -13.46
C ALA A 31 -3.02 3.91 -14.40
N VAL A 32 -2.54 3.66 -15.62
CA VAL A 32 -3.22 2.78 -16.59
C VAL A 32 -3.33 1.35 -16.06
N PHE A 33 -2.26 0.79 -15.49
CA PHE A 33 -2.28 -0.54 -14.88
C PHE A 33 -3.29 -0.64 -13.74
N LEU A 34 -3.39 0.38 -12.88
CA LEU A 34 -4.36 0.42 -11.79
C LEU A 34 -5.81 0.26 -12.27
N VAL A 35 -6.16 0.84 -13.42
CA VAL A 35 -7.49 0.72 -14.01
C VAL A 35 -7.82 -0.74 -14.37
N PHE A 36 -6.84 -1.47 -14.92
CA PHE A 36 -7.06 -2.87 -15.31
C PHE A 36 -6.97 -3.84 -14.13
N VAL A 37 -6.14 -3.55 -13.15
CA VAL A 37 -5.92 -4.43 -11.99
C VAL A 37 -7.09 -4.38 -11.00
N GLY A 38 -7.79 -3.25 -10.89
CA GLY A 38 -8.93 -3.09 -9.99
C GLY A 38 -10.02 -4.18 -10.15
N PRO A 39 -10.58 -4.40 -11.35
CA PRO A 39 -11.57 -5.46 -11.60
C PRO A 39 -11.04 -6.88 -11.31
N LEU A 40 -9.75 -7.13 -11.55
CA LEU A 40 -9.10 -8.39 -11.22
C LEU A 40 -9.15 -8.66 -9.71
N HIS A 41 -8.80 -7.66 -8.90
CA HIS A 41 -8.86 -7.76 -7.44
C HIS A 41 -10.28 -7.93 -6.92
N GLY A 42 -11.28 -7.28 -7.51
CA GLY A 42 -12.69 -7.53 -7.19
C GLY A 42 -13.08 -9.00 -7.38
N LYS A 43 -12.66 -9.62 -8.50
CA LYS A 43 -12.90 -11.04 -8.79
C LYS A 43 -12.14 -11.97 -7.82
N ILE A 44 -10.90 -11.64 -7.46
CA ILE A 44 -10.11 -12.40 -6.48
C ILE A 44 -10.78 -12.30 -5.11
N SER A 45 -11.13 -11.10 -4.66
CA SER A 45 -11.76 -10.85 -3.38
C SER A 45 -13.08 -11.63 -3.23
N SER A 46 -13.95 -11.64 -4.25
CA SER A 46 -15.23 -12.35 -4.21
C SER A 46 -15.08 -13.87 -4.14
N ARG A 47 -14.01 -14.44 -4.70
CA ARG A 47 -13.76 -15.89 -4.70
C ARG A 47 -12.98 -16.40 -3.51
N ALA A 48 -12.19 -15.55 -2.90
CA ALA A 48 -11.24 -15.91 -1.86
C ALA A 48 -11.58 -15.29 -0.48
N GLN A 49 -12.88 -15.16 -0.17
CA GLN A 49 -13.39 -14.47 1.03
C GLN A 49 -12.74 -14.94 2.33
N HIS A 50 -12.56 -16.25 2.50
CA HIS A 50 -12.02 -16.86 3.71
C HIS A 50 -10.50 -16.64 3.90
N VAL A 51 -9.77 -16.33 2.83
CA VAL A 51 -8.31 -16.11 2.86
C VAL A 51 -7.90 -14.66 2.58
N ARG A 52 -8.85 -13.73 2.42
CA ARG A 52 -8.57 -12.31 2.14
C ARG A 52 -7.51 -11.68 3.06
N PRO A 53 -7.53 -11.87 4.39
CA PRO A 53 -6.51 -11.27 5.26
C PRO A 53 -5.11 -11.74 4.89
N TRP A 54 -4.96 -13.04 4.59
CA TRP A 54 -3.68 -13.63 4.20
C TRP A 54 -3.24 -13.21 2.79
N LEU A 55 -4.19 -13.08 1.85
CA LEU A 55 -3.92 -12.51 0.54
C LEU A 55 -3.45 -11.06 0.65
N SER A 56 -4.11 -10.24 1.47
CA SER A 56 -3.68 -8.86 1.72
C SER A 56 -2.25 -8.82 2.26
N LEU A 57 -1.93 -9.64 3.26
CA LEU A 57 -0.57 -9.72 3.82
C LEU A 57 0.44 -10.15 2.75
N GLY A 58 0.11 -11.14 1.92
CA GLY A 58 0.96 -11.60 0.84
C GLY A 58 1.26 -10.49 -0.19
N PHE A 59 0.26 -9.76 -0.63
CA PHE A 59 0.43 -8.65 -1.57
C PHE A 59 1.21 -7.48 -0.94
N VAL A 60 0.94 -7.15 0.32
CA VAL A 60 1.68 -6.10 1.05
C VAL A 60 3.14 -6.51 1.22
N ALA A 61 3.40 -7.77 1.58
CA ALA A 61 4.77 -8.28 1.71
C ALA A 61 5.51 -8.28 0.35
N ALA A 62 4.85 -8.72 -0.72
CA ALA A 62 5.43 -8.69 -2.07
C ALA A 62 5.75 -7.25 -2.52
N HIS A 63 4.86 -6.31 -2.23
CA HIS A 63 5.07 -4.89 -2.50
C HIS A 63 6.26 -4.34 -1.71
N ALA A 64 6.32 -4.59 -0.40
CA ALA A 64 7.42 -4.16 0.46
C ALA A 64 8.76 -4.75 0.00
N LEU A 65 8.77 -6.06 -0.33
CA LEU A 65 9.96 -6.75 -0.81
C LEU A 65 10.45 -6.17 -2.15
N THR A 66 9.53 -5.85 -3.07
CA THR A 66 9.89 -5.25 -4.36
C THR A 66 10.57 -3.89 -4.18
N TRP A 67 10.03 -3.03 -3.30
CA TRP A 67 10.66 -1.75 -2.98
C TRP A 67 12.01 -1.92 -2.26
N LEU A 68 12.10 -2.88 -1.34
CA LEU A 68 13.35 -3.19 -0.65
C LEU A 68 14.43 -3.63 -1.65
N ILE A 69 14.10 -4.53 -2.58
CA ILE A 69 15.02 -4.99 -3.63
C ILE A 69 15.42 -3.81 -4.52
N PHE A 70 14.48 -2.95 -4.90
CA PHE A 70 14.76 -1.78 -5.72
C PHE A 70 15.76 -0.85 -5.04
N PHE A 71 15.52 -0.43 -3.79
CA PHE A 71 16.42 0.47 -3.08
C PHE A 71 17.77 -0.16 -2.73
N THR A 72 17.86 -1.50 -2.69
CA THR A 72 19.11 -2.19 -2.36
C THR A 72 19.96 -2.49 -3.59
N PHE A 73 19.33 -2.87 -4.71
CA PHE A 73 20.04 -3.41 -5.88
C PHE A 73 19.57 -2.84 -7.22
N GLY A 74 18.45 -2.15 -7.26
CA GLY A 74 17.76 -1.77 -8.49
C GLY A 74 17.95 -0.32 -8.92
N THR A 75 18.55 0.52 -8.09
CA THR A 75 18.65 1.96 -8.33
C THR A 75 19.45 2.29 -9.59
N ASP A 76 20.48 1.52 -9.87
CA ASP A 76 21.35 1.69 -11.04
C ASP A 76 20.78 1.04 -12.32
N SER A 77 19.70 0.26 -12.20
CA SER A 77 19.08 -0.45 -13.32
C SER A 77 18.13 0.44 -14.15
N GLY A 78 18.01 1.71 -13.82
CA GLY A 78 17.33 2.74 -14.60
C GLY A 78 15.86 2.45 -14.86
N LEU A 79 15.41 2.70 -16.10
CA LEU A 79 13.99 2.63 -16.50
C LEU A 79 13.37 1.24 -16.29
N ALA A 80 14.10 0.16 -16.51
CA ALA A 80 13.56 -1.19 -16.38
C ALA A 80 13.16 -1.52 -14.95
N ALA A 81 14.02 -1.19 -13.97
CA ALA A 81 13.73 -1.44 -12.56
C ALA A 81 12.53 -0.66 -12.08
N ILE A 82 12.44 0.64 -12.39
CA ILE A 82 11.31 1.46 -11.94
C ILE A 82 9.99 1.07 -12.61
N LEU A 83 10.01 0.56 -13.85
CA LEU A 83 8.83 -0.02 -14.50
C LEU A 83 8.33 -1.27 -13.78
N VAL A 84 9.24 -2.17 -13.39
CA VAL A 84 8.89 -3.38 -12.61
C VAL A 84 8.28 -2.99 -11.26
N VAL A 85 8.91 -2.07 -10.53
CA VAL A 85 8.41 -1.55 -9.25
C VAL A 85 7.03 -0.92 -9.42
N SER A 86 6.84 -0.11 -10.47
CA SER A 86 5.56 0.54 -10.75
C SER A 86 4.47 -0.48 -11.09
N PHE A 87 4.79 -1.51 -11.87
CA PHE A 87 3.86 -2.60 -12.18
C PHE A 87 3.43 -3.37 -10.92
N VAL A 88 4.40 -3.76 -10.07
CA VAL A 88 4.08 -4.45 -8.80
C VAL A 88 3.31 -3.53 -7.86
N THR A 89 3.64 -2.24 -7.80
CA THR A 89 2.88 -1.26 -7.02
C THR A 89 1.43 -1.19 -7.49
N ALA A 90 1.19 -1.11 -8.80
CA ALA A 90 -0.17 -1.12 -9.35
C ALA A 90 -0.89 -2.43 -9.06
N LEU A 91 -0.19 -3.57 -9.18
CA LEU A 91 -0.74 -4.90 -8.90
C LEU A 91 -1.15 -5.05 -7.43
N CYS A 92 -0.37 -4.53 -6.48
CA CYS A 92 -0.62 -4.72 -5.06
C CYS A 92 -1.58 -3.69 -4.44
N THR A 93 -1.66 -2.48 -4.99
CA THR A 93 -2.43 -1.37 -4.42
C THR A 93 -3.92 -1.69 -4.17
N PRO A 94 -4.67 -2.34 -5.06
CA PRO A 94 -6.11 -2.57 -4.84
C PRO A 94 -6.44 -3.54 -3.72
N THR A 95 -5.46 -4.25 -3.13
CA THR A 95 -5.70 -5.12 -1.97
C THR A 95 -6.21 -4.36 -0.74
N ALA A 96 -5.98 -3.05 -0.67
CA ALA A 96 -6.57 -2.19 0.35
C ALA A 96 -8.11 -2.27 0.37
N ASN A 97 -8.75 -2.53 -0.77
CA ASN A 97 -10.19 -2.66 -0.89
C ASN A 97 -10.75 -3.92 -0.21
N TYR A 98 -9.92 -4.94 0.03
CA TYR A 98 -10.35 -6.16 0.73
C TYR A 98 -10.86 -5.86 2.15
N GLY A 99 -10.32 -4.84 2.81
CA GLY A 99 -10.83 -4.36 4.09
C GLY A 99 -12.27 -3.85 3.99
N PHE A 100 -12.59 -3.10 2.93
CA PHE A 100 -13.95 -2.60 2.69
C PHE A 100 -14.92 -3.72 2.32
N ASP A 101 -14.48 -4.73 1.59
CA ASP A 101 -15.31 -5.90 1.28
C ASP A 101 -15.64 -6.67 2.57
N ILE A 102 -14.67 -6.86 3.49
CA ILE A 102 -14.90 -7.49 4.79
C ILE A 102 -15.92 -6.69 5.62
N VAL A 103 -15.81 -5.35 5.64
CA VAL A 103 -16.75 -4.47 6.33
C VAL A 103 -18.17 -4.65 5.79
N ARG A 104 -18.33 -4.64 4.47
CA ARG A 104 -19.64 -4.79 3.80
C ARG A 104 -20.31 -6.13 4.07
N GLU A 105 -19.52 -7.19 4.23
CA GLU A 105 -20.03 -8.55 4.43
C GLU A 105 -20.32 -8.88 5.88
N ARG A 106 -19.62 -8.24 6.83
CA ARG A 106 -19.67 -8.59 8.25
C ARG A 106 -20.36 -7.58 9.14
N MET A 107 -20.58 -6.36 8.66
CA MET A 107 -21.17 -5.29 9.43
C MET A 107 -22.64 -5.09 9.07
N ASP A 108 -23.44 -4.69 10.07
CA ASP A 108 -24.82 -4.25 9.85
C ASP A 108 -24.87 -3.06 8.89
N ARG A 109 -25.91 -3.01 8.04
CA ARG A 109 -26.10 -1.95 7.04
C ARG A 109 -26.11 -0.54 7.64
N SER A 110 -26.56 -0.40 8.88
CA SER A 110 -26.63 0.89 9.61
C SER A 110 -25.25 1.48 9.91
N VAL A 111 -24.20 0.63 10.05
CA VAL A 111 -22.84 1.06 10.42
C VAL A 111 -21.80 0.91 9.31
N VAL A 112 -22.14 0.27 8.19
CA VAL A 112 -21.21 0.03 7.06
C VAL A 112 -20.56 1.31 6.56
N ALA A 113 -21.33 2.38 6.39
CA ALA A 113 -20.82 3.66 5.90
C ALA A 113 -19.78 4.25 6.88
N THR A 114 -20.09 4.23 8.18
CA THR A 114 -19.18 4.72 9.22
C THR A 114 -17.92 3.89 9.31
N ALA A 115 -18.03 2.55 9.30
CA ALA A 115 -16.89 1.65 9.35
C ALA A 115 -15.98 1.80 8.11
N THR A 116 -16.58 1.95 6.93
CA THR A 116 -15.84 2.23 5.69
C THR A 116 -15.13 3.58 5.75
N GLY A 117 -15.80 4.61 6.25
CA GLY A 117 -15.23 5.94 6.45
C GLY A 117 -14.03 5.92 7.40
N LEU A 118 -14.14 5.27 8.55
CA LEU A 118 -13.04 5.13 9.51
C LEU A 118 -11.86 4.36 8.92
N GLY A 119 -12.11 3.26 8.19
CA GLY A 119 -11.06 2.53 7.49
C GLY A 119 -10.32 3.39 6.46
N ASN A 120 -11.06 4.20 5.70
CA ASN A 120 -10.50 5.11 4.71
C ASN A 120 -9.68 6.24 5.38
N MET A 121 -10.19 6.83 6.46
CA MET A 121 -9.46 7.83 7.26
C MET A 121 -8.13 7.26 7.79
N GLY A 122 -8.15 6.05 8.35
CA GLY A 122 -6.93 5.37 8.82
C GLY A 122 -5.91 5.16 7.71
N GLY A 123 -6.37 4.75 6.51
CA GLY A 123 -5.54 4.57 5.32
C GLY A 123 -4.88 5.88 4.86
N PHE A 124 -5.64 6.96 4.78
CA PHE A 124 -5.10 8.28 4.39
C PHE A 124 -4.17 8.85 5.45
N THR A 125 -4.55 8.76 6.74
CA THR A 125 -3.70 9.24 7.84
C THR A 125 -2.35 8.55 7.85
N SER A 126 -2.32 7.21 7.73
CA SER A 126 -1.05 6.46 7.67
C SER A 126 -0.25 6.78 6.40
N GLY A 127 -0.92 6.98 5.27
CA GLY A 127 -0.27 7.42 4.03
C GLY A 127 0.37 8.80 4.15
N MET A 128 -0.33 9.76 4.76
CA MET A 128 0.20 11.10 5.01
C MET A 128 1.38 11.09 5.98
N LEU A 129 1.26 10.35 7.10
CA LEU A 129 2.35 10.22 8.08
C LEU A 129 3.58 9.57 7.44
N GLY A 130 3.39 8.52 6.64
CA GLY A 130 4.50 7.88 5.92
C GLY A 130 5.18 8.82 4.93
N ALA A 131 4.41 9.60 4.17
CA ALA A 131 4.94 10.58 3.22
C ALA A 131 5.66 11.73 3.91
N GLN A 132 5.15 12.19 5.06
CA GLN A 132 5.77 13.24 5.89
C GLN A 132 7.09 12.75 6.49
N LEU A 133 7.09 11.55 7.08
CA LEU A 133 8.31 10.95 7.64
C LEU A 133 9.37 10.76 6.56
N PHE A 134 8.97 10.32 5.37
CA PHE A 134 9.88 10.20 4.24
C PHE A 134 10.53 11.55 3.89
N GLY A 135 9.71 12.61 3.76
CA GLY A 135 10.21 13.97 3.49
C GLY A 135 11.16 14.48 4.56
N MET A 136 10.81 14.28 5.84
CA MET A 136 11.67 14.69 6.95
C MET A 136 13.02 13.98 6.95
N VAL A 137 13.06 12.68 6.67
CA VAL A 137 14.33 11.93 6.57
C VAL A 137 15.11 12.36 5.34
N LEU A 138 14.44 12.59 4.21
CA LEU A 138 15.05 13.05 2.98
C LEU A 138 15.73 14.42 3.17
N ASP A 139 15.03 15.37 3.77
CA ASP A 139 15.56 16.70 4.08
C ASP A 139 16.75 16.65 5.06
N HIS A 140 16.73 15.71 6.01
CA HIS A 140 17.81 15.55 6.97
C HIS A 140 19.05 14.83 6.39
N SER A 141 18.85 14.01 5.37
CA SER A 141 19.92 13.22 4.73
C SER A 141 20.66 14.00 3.65
N SER A 142 20.08 15.08 3.14
CA SER A 142 20.65 15.86 2.05
C SER A 142 21.30 17.14 2.57
N ASP A 143 22.59 17.34 2.24
CA ASP A 143 23.31 18.59 2.44
C ASP A 143 23.30 19.50 1.19
N ALA A 144 22.66 19.05 0.09
CA ALA A 144 22.62 19.71 -1.22
C ALA A 144 21.22 20.25 -1.54
N PRO A 145 21.09 21.23 -2.47
CA PRO A 145 19.79 21.74 -2.90
C PRO A 145 18.95 20.71 -3.67
N ASP A 146 19.58 19.67 -4.24
CA ASP A 146 18.93 18.58 -4.95
C ASP A 146 19.17 17.25 -4.24
N TYR A 147 18.16 16.38 -4.22
CA TYR A 147 18.26 15.07 -3.57
C TYR A 147 18.94 14.05 -4.47
N SER A 148 19.87 13.29 -3.91
CA SER A 148 20.54 12.18 -4.56
C SER A 148 19.81 10.84 -4.33
N MET A 149 20.12 9.80 -5.10
CA MET A 149 19.52 8.47 -4.89
C MET A 149 19.84 7.85 -3.52
N PRO A 150 21.04 7.99 -2.94
CA PRO A 150 21.30 7.62 -1.55
C PRO A 150 20.36 8.28 -0.53
N ASP A 151 20.00 9.56 -0.71
CA ASP A 151 19.06 10.26 0.19
C ASP A 151 17.67 9.64 0.12
N PHE A 152 17.17 9.33 -1.09
CA PHE A 152 15.93 8.59 -1.28
C PHE A 152 15.97 7.20 -0.66
N THR A 153 17.11 6.52 -0.72
CA THR A 153 17.30 5.20 -0.11
C THR A 153 17.24 5.28 1.42
N ALA A 154 17.91 6.28 2.02
CA ALA A 154 17.83 6.51 3.45
C ALA A 154 16.39 6.82 3.91
N ALA A 155 15.67 7.67 3.16
CA ALA A 155 14.30 8.02 3.45
C ALA A 155 13.33 6.83 3.28
N ALA A 156 13.64 5.87 2.41
CA ALA A 156 12.83 4.66 2.20
C ALA A 156 12.69 3.81 3.48
N ALA A 157 13.67 3.85 4.38
CA ALA A 157 13.59 3.17 5.67
C ALA A 157 12.40 3.63 6.51
N ALA A 158 12.00 4.91 6.44
CA ALA A 158 10.83 5.43 7.14
C ALA A 158 9.52 4.79 6.63
N VAL A 159 9.38 4.60 5.32
CA VAL A 159 8.21 3.94 4.71
C VAL A 159 8.17 2.46 5.08
N LEU A 160 9.30 1.78 5.09
CA LEU A 160 9.40 0.39 5.54
C LEU A 160 8.98 0.24 7.00
N ALA A 161 9.35 1.17 7.88
CA ALA A 161 8.92 1.16 9.28
C ALA A 161 7.38 1.25 9.39
N VAL A 162 6.75 2.14 8.64
CA VAL A 162 5.27 2.25 8.61
C VAL A 162 4.62 0.95 8.13
N TRP A 163 5.19 0.29 7.11
CA TRP A 163 4.68 -1.00 6.64
C TRP A 163 4.82 -2.11 7.69
N VAL A 164 5.95 -2.21 8.36
CA VAL A 164 6.17 -3.19 9.44
C VAL A 164 5.14 -2.99 10.55
N VAL A 165 4.91 -1.74 10.98
CA VAL A 165 3.89 -1.43 12.00
C VAL A 165 2.50 -1.85 11.54
N GLY A 166 2.14 -1.56 10.27
CA GLY A 166 0.88 -1.97 9.69
C GLY A 166 0.71 -3.50 9.64
N MET A 167 1.74 -4.23 9.23
CA MET A 167 1.73 -5.69 9.19
C MET A 167 1.59 -6.30 10.59
N ILE A 168 2.32 -5.79 11.58
CA ILE A 168 2.20 -6.20 12.98
C ILE A 168 0.78 -5.96 13.48
N GLY A 169 0.18 -4.80 13.18
CA GLY A 169 -1.20 -4.48 13.54
C GLY A 169 -2.21 -5.50 12.98
N VAL A 170 -2.08 -5.90 11.72
CA VAL A 170 -2.95 -6.92 11.10
C VAL A 170 -2.78 -8.28 11.79
N VAL A 171 -1.55 -8.70 12.08
CA VAL A 171 -1.27 -9.96 12.77
C VAL A 171 -1.86 -9.95 14.18
N ILE A 172 -1.64 -8.89 14.95
CA ILE A 172 -2.19 -8.75 16.31
C ILE A 172 -3.72 -8.82 16.30
N THR A 173 -4.37 -8.05 15.43
CA THR A 173 -5.83 -8.03 15.33
C THR A 173 -6.40 -9.39 14.93
N HIS A 174 -5.70 -10.14 14.06
CA HIS A 174 -6.09 -11.49 13.69
C HIS A 174 -6.06 -12.45 14.90
N PHE A 175 -4.98 -12.42 15.69
CA PHE A 175 -4.88 -13.26 16.89
C PHE A 175 -5.87 -12.87 17.99
N LEU A 176 -6.13 -11.57 18.18
CA LEU A 176 -7.11 -11.11 19.15
C LEU A 176 -8.53 -11.58 18.80
N ARG A 177 -8.91 -11.53 17.52
CA ARG A 177 -10.20 -12.04 17.05
C ARG A 177 -10.36 -13.53 17.28
N ARG A 178 -9.34 -14.33 16.99
CA ARG A 178 -9.36 -15.77 17.26
C ARG A 178 -9.57 -16.08 18.75
N ARG A 179 -8.92 -15.33 19.64
CA ARG A 179 -9.11 -15.48 21.10
C ARG A 179 -10.49 -15.07 21.57
N ALA A 180 -11.12 -14.10 20.92
CA ALA A 180 -12.48 -13.65 21.23
C ALA A 180 -13.57 -14.60 20.67
N GLY A 181 -13.22 -15.67 19.93
CA GLY A 181 -14.18 -16.60 19.35
C GLY A 181 -14.99 -16.01 18.17
N GLU A 182 -14.54 -14.88 17.61
CA GLU A 182 -15.25 -14.14 16.55
C GLU A 182 -14.99 -14.69 15.13
N ASP A 183 -14.25 -15.78 14.99
CA ASP A 183 -13.95 -16.41 13.68
C ASP A 183 -15.06 -17.37 13.21
N GLY A 184 -16.20 -17.45 13.92
CA GLY A 184 -17.37 -18.20 13.51
C GLY A 184 -18.29 -17.42 12.58
N PRO A 185 -19.08 -18.10 11.72
CA PRO A 185 -20.14 -17.45 10.96
C PRO A 185 -21.25 -17.05 11.93
N SER A 186 -21.26 -15.81 12.37
CA SER A 186 -22.30 -15.33 13.26
C SER A 186 -22.88 -14.01 12.79
N VAL A 187 -24.00 -14.12 12.15
CA VAL A 187 -25.15 -13.33 12.61
C VAL A 187 -26.31 -14.30 12.64
N THR A 188 -26.60 -14.87 13.78
CA THR A 188 -27.91 -15.42 14.05
C THR A 188 -28.85 -14.22 14.04
N ILE A 189 -29.57 -14.05 12.93
CA ILE A 189 -30.71 -13.13 12.89
C ILE A 189 -31.71 -13.70 13.89
N VAL A 190 -31.81 -13.07 15.06
CA VAL A 190 -32.94 -13.29 15.94
C VAL A 190 -34.11 -12.66 15.20
N GLU A 191 -34.93 -13.50 14.54
CA GLU A 191 -36.24 -13.10 14.10
C GLU A 191 -37.03 -12.67 15.32
N VAL A 192 -37.24 -11.36 15.46
CA VAL A 192 -38.22 -10.82 16.38
C VAL A 192 -39.58 -11.01 15.71
N SER A 193 -40.27 -12.04 16.15
CA SER A 193 -41.69 -12.28 15.88
C SER A 193 -42.58 -11.19 16.49
#